data_1a0961deb9df8d8b7bc4e9c7708f6e6c
#
_entry.id   1a0961deb9df8d8b7bc4e9c7708f6e6c
#
_cell.length_a   1.000
_cell.length_b   1.000
_cell.length_c   1.000
_cell.angle_alpha   90.00
_cell.angle_beta   90.00
_cell.angle_gamma   90.00
#
_symmetry.space_group_name_H-M   'P 1'
#
loop_
_entity.id
_entity.type
_entity.pdbx_description
1 polymer ?
#
loop_
_entity_poly.entity_id
_entity_poly.type
_entity_poly.pdbx_seq_one_letter_code
_entity_poly.pdbx_strand_id
1 'polypeptide(L)'
;MADPARRRATYDDLRAVPAHFVAEILNGELHTSPRPSPPHARAASSLGGELYGPFDRGRGGPGGWIILIEPELHLNGDVLVPDIAGWRRERMPALPKSSAFELAPDWVCEVLSPSTASIDRTEKLPI
;
A
#
# COMPACT_ATOMS: atom_id res chain seq x y z
N MET A 1 11.21 -10.27 25.66
CA MET A 1 11.59 -8.86 25.93
C MET A 1 12.33 -8.29 24.72
N ALA A 2 12.04 -7.06 24.36
CA ALA A 2 12.76 -6.44 23.24
C ALA A 2 14.23 -6.24 23.61
N ASP A 3 15.11 -6.49 22.66
CA ASP A 3 16.53 -6.20 22.83
C ASP A 3 16.69 -4.68 23.02
N PRO A 4 17.36 -4.22 24.11
CA PRO A 4 17.55 -2.78 24.32
C PRO A 4 18.29 -2.05 23.18
N ALA A 5 19.12 -2.78 22.42
CA ALA A 5 19.82 -2.24 21.28
C ALA A 5 18.93 -2.18 20.02
N ARG A 6 17.78 -2.87 20.03
CA ARG A 6 16.87 -2.93 18.90
C ARG A 6 15.99 -1.70 18.89
N ARG A 7 16.18 -0.84 17.91
CA ARG A 7 15.38 0.34 17.72
C ARG A 7 14.26 0.10 16.71
N ARG A 8 13.24 0.95 16.76
CA ARG A 8 12.20 0.93 15.75
C ARG A 8 12.77 1.39 14.41
N ALA A 9 12.31 0.79 13.33
CA ALA A 9 12.70 1.20 11.99
C ALA A 9 12.18 2.61 11.69
N THR A 10 13.00 3.39 10.98
CA THR A 10 12.66 4.74 10.56
C THR A 10 12.46 4.80 9.06
N TYR A 11 11.89 5.90 8.59
CA TYR A 11 11.73 6.11 7.14
C TYR A 11 13.08 6.14 6.42
N ASP A 12 14.13 6.65 7.07
CA ASP A 12 15.48 6.61 6.50
C ASP A 12 15.96 5.18 6.30
N ASP A 13 15.65 4.27 7.24
CA ASP A 13 15.97 2.86 7.08
C ASP A 13 15.27 2.28 5.85
N LEU A 14 14.00 2.64 5.65
CA LEU A 14 13.24 2.19 4.49
C LEU A 14 13.85 2.71 3.19
N ARG A 15 14.23 3.98 3.16
CA ARG A 15 14.80 4.60 1.97
C ARG A 15 16.15 4.02 1.59
N ALA A 16 16.86 3.42 2.55
CA ALA A 16 18.16 2.78 2.30
C ALA A 16 18.01 1.39 1.65
N VAL A 17 16.81 0.83 1.63
CA VAL A 17 16.56 -0.47 0.99
C VAL A 17 16.76 -0.34 -0.53
N PRO A 18 17.47 -1.29 -1.18
CA PRO A 18 17.66 -1.24 -2.63
C PRO A 18 16.35 -1.18 -3.39
N ALA A 19 16.34 -0.43 -4.50
CA ALA A 19 15.12 -0.15 -5.26
C ALA A 19 14.43 -1.38 -5.85
N HIS A 20 15.13 -2.51 -5.97
CA HIS A 20 14.54 -3.74 -6.48
C HIS A 20 13.73 -4.51 -5.43
N PHE A 21 13.65 -4.00 -4.19
CA PHE A 21 12.76 -4.53 -3.16
C PHE A 21 11.63 -3.53 -2.89
N VAL A 22 10.50 -4.07 -2.44
CA VAL A 22 9.43 -3.27 -1.84
C VAL A 22 9.66 -3.28 -0.33
N ALA A 23 9.70 -2.11 0.29
CA ALA A 23 9.96 -1.97 1.72
C ALA A 23 8.77 -1.34 2.42
N GLU A 24 8.41 -1.90 3.59
CA GLU A 24 7.32 -1.41 4.43
C GLU A 24 7.78 -1.37 5.88
N ILE A 25 7.14 -0.56 6.70
CA ILE A 25 7.37 -0.54 8.15
C ILE A 25 6.05 -0.89 8.83
N LEU A 26 6.04 -1.99 9.57
CA LEU A 26 4.86 -2.51 10.27
C LEU A 26 5.22 -2.72 11.73
N ASN A 27 4.51 -2.02 12.61
CA ASN A 27 4.74 -2.12 14.07
C ASN A 27 6.20 -1.89 14.47
N GLY A 28 6.86 -0.94 13.80
CA GLY A 28 8.25 -0.59 14.07
C GLY A 28 9.29 -1.50 13.43
N GLU A 29 8.88 -2.48 12.66
CA GLU A 29 9.78 -3.41 11.99
C GLU A 29 9.82 -3.17 10.48
N LEU A 30 11.02 -3.19 9.91
CA LEU A 30 11.22 -3.07 8.46
C LEU A 30 11.01 -4.44 7.82
N HIS A 31 10.10 -4.49 6.86
CA HIS A 31 9.83 -5.69 6.05
C HIS A 31 10.19 -5.38 4.61
N THR A 32 10.92 -6.29 3.97
CA THR A 32 11.26 -6.17 2.56
C THR A 32 10.73 -7.37 1.80
N SER A 33 10.30 -7.14 0.58
CA SER A 33 9.80 -8.17 -0.32
C SER A 33 10.40 -7.96 -1.69
N PRO A 34 10.67 -9.02 -2.46
CA PRO A 34 11.06 -8.83 -3.86
C PRO A 34 9.93 -8.15 -4.63
N ARG A 35 10.28 -7.52 -5.73
CA ARG A 35 9.27 -6.98 -6.64
C ARG A 35 8.30 -8.09 -7.05
N PRO A 36 7.02 -7.76 -7.33
CA PRO A 36 6.02 -8.77 -7.66
C PRO A 36 6.43 -9.64 -8.84
N SER A 37 6.09 -10.92 -8.74
CA SER A 37 6.23 -11.84 -9.86
C SER A 37 5.34 -11.40 -11.03
N PRO A 38 5.63 -11.82 -12.27
CA PRO A 38 4.77 -11.50 -13.40
C PRO A 38 3.29 -11.85 -13.19
N PRO A 39 2.92 -13.03 -12.66
CA PRO A 39 1.51 -13.32 -12.38
C PRO A 39 0.87 -12.35 -11.38
N HIS A 40 1.59 -11.99 -10.32
CA HIS A 40 1.09 -11.03 -9.34
C HIS A 40 0.90 -9.65 -9.98
N ALA A 41 1.89 -9.18 -10.73
CA ALA A 41 1.81 -7.89 -11.42
C ALA A 41 0.65 -7.86 -12.41
N ARG A 42 0.42 -8.96 -13.14
CA ARG A 42 -0.70 -9.05 -14.08
C ARG A 42 -2.04 -8.99 -13.36
N ALA A 43 -2.19 -9.72 -12.26
CA ALA A 43 -3.43 -9.73 -11.48
C ALA A 43 -3.73 -8.34 -10.91
N ALA A 44 -2.73 -7.68 -10.32
CA ALA A 44 -2.91 -6.34 -9.76
C ALA A 44 -3.25 -5.31 -10.84
N SER A 45 -2.58 -5.39 -12.00
CA SER A 45 -2.85 -4.48 -13.12
C SER A 45 -4.25 -4.68 -13.70
N SER A 46 -4.68 -5.94 -13.86
CA SER A 46 -6.00 -6.25 -14.39
C SER A 46 -7.10 -5.75 -13.45
N LEU A 47 -6.94 -6.01 -12.14
CA LEU A 47 -7.90 -5.57 -11.15
C LEU A 47 -7.95 -4.04 -11.07
N GLY A 48 -6.79 -3.39 -11.04
CA GLY A 48 -6.71 -1.93 -11.05
C GLY A 48 -7.39 -1.31 -12.25
N GLY A 49 -7.21 -1.91 -13.43
CA GLY A 49 -7.86 -1.46 -14.66
C GLY A 49 -9.38 -1.59 -14.60
N GLU A 50 -9.88 -2.71 -14.07
CA GLU A 50 -11.33 -2.93 -13.92
C GLU A 50 -11.97 -1.98 -12.91
N LEU A 51 -11.23 -1.55 -11.89
CA LEU A 51 -11.73 -0.64 -10.87
C LEU A 51 -11.63 0.83 -11.31
N TYR A 52 -10.57 1.19 -12.01
CA TYR A 52 -10.29 2.58 -12.36
C TYR A 52 -11.38 3.18 -13.23
N GLY A 53 -11.82 2.48 -14.27
CA GLY A 53 -12.84 2.97 -15.20
C GLY A 53 -14.14 3.32 -14.48
N PRO A 54 -14.82 2.34 -13.87
CA PRO A 54 -16.14 2.60 -13.27
C PRO A 54 -16.08 3.43 -11.97
N PHE A 55 -15.06 3.26 -11.14
CA PHE A 55 -15.06 3.90 -9.81
C PHE A 55 -14.31 5.24 -9.79
N ASP A 56 -13.20 5.36 -10.51
CA ASP A 56 -12.44 6.61 -10.52
C ASP A 56 -12.95 7.53 -11.64
N ARG A 57 -13.05 7.01 -12.86
CA ARG A 57 -13.45 7.80 -14.02
C ARG A 57 -14.96 7.87 -14.21
N GLY A 58 -15.74 7.03 -13.54
CA GLY A 58 -17.19 7.01 -13.70
C GLY A 58 -17.67 6.46 -15.04
N ARG A 59 -16.84 5.69 -15.72
CA ARG A 59 -17.19 5.08 -17.02
C ARG A 59 -17.88 3.74 -16.78
N GLY A 60 -19.19 3.71 -17.00
CA GLY A 60 -19.98 2.51 -16.77
C GLY A 60 -20.15 2.16 -15.30
N GLY A 61 -19.97 3.12 -14.40
CA GLY A 61 -20.10 2.94 -12.98
C GLY A 61 -20.29 4.26 -12.24
N PRO A 62 -20.34 4.21 -10.89
CA PRO A 62 -20.76 5.36 -10.08
C PRO A 62 -19.73 6.49 -10.00
N GLY A 63 -18.44 6.25 -10.27
CA GLY A 63 -17.41 7.24 -9.97
C GLY A 63 -17.31 7.52 -8.48
N GLY A 64 -16.78 8.66 -8.09
CA GLY A 64 -16.73 9.13 -6.71
C GLY A 64 -15.55 8.62 -5.90
N TRP A 65 -14.60 7.94 -6.54
CA TRP A 65 -13.41 7.39 -5.91
C TRP A 65 -12.14 7.89 -6.57
N ILE A 66 -11.05 7.83 -5.82
CA ILE A 66 -9.69 7.89 -6.36
C ILE A 66 -9.07 6.52 -6.14
N ILE A 67 -8.71 5.83 -7.22
CA ILE A 67 -8.14 4.49 -7.19
C ILE A 67 -6.67 4.58 -7.59
N LEU A 68 -5.79 4.11 -6.70
CA LEU A 68 -4.35 4.18 -6.93
C LEU A 68 -3.71 2.81 -6.75
N ILE A 69 -2.68 2.55 -7.55
CA ILE A 69 -1.89 1.33 -7.50
C ILE A 69 -0.61 1.62 -6.74
N GLU A 70 -0.29 0.80 -5.74
CA GLU A 70 0.93 0.90 -4.93
C GLU A 70 1.18 2.29 -4.34
N PRO A 71 0.19 2.93 -3.69
CA PRO A 71 0.46 4.18 -2.99
C PRO A 71 1.26 3.92 -1.72
N GLU A 72 2.16 4.83 -1.38
CA GLU A 72 2.89 4.76 -0.12
C GLU A 72 2.08 5.47 0.96
N LEU A 73 1.66 4.72 1.98
CA LEU A 73 0.83 5.22 3.07
C LEU A 73 1.66 5.38 4.34
N HIS A 74 1.60 6.54 4.96
CA HIS A 74 2.22 6.81 6.25
C HIS A 74 1.13 6.95 7.29
N LEU A 75 0.88 5.89 8.05
CA LEU A 75 -0.23 5.81 9.00
C LEU A 75 0.28 5.42 10.38
N ASN A 76 0.20 6.34 11.34
CA ASN A 76 0.54 6.07 12.75
C ASN A 76 1.94 5.47 12.95
N GLY A 77 2.92 5.94 12.19
CA GLY A 77 4.29 5.44 12.27
C GLY A 77 4.57 4.22 11.38
N ASP A 78 3.54 3.62 10.81
CA ASP A 78 3.70 2.56 9.82
C ASP A 78 3.86 3.16 8.42
N VAL A 79 4.58 2.44 7.57
CA VAL A 79 4.70 2.78 6.15
C VAL A 79 4.25 1.56 5.36
N LEU A 80 3.14 1.69 4.63
CA LEU A 80 2.47 0.60 3.95
C LEU A 80 2.40 0.88 2.45
N VAL A 81 2.53 -0.18 1.66
CA VAL A 81 2.37 -0.09 0.20
C VAL A 81 1.38 -1.18 -0.22
N PRO A 82 0.06 -0.94 -0.10
CA PRO A 82 -0.92 -1.90 -0.59
C PRO A 82 -0.88 -1.98 -2.11
N ASP A 83 -1.31 -3.11 -2.65
CA ASP A 83 -1.35 -3.27 -4.11
C ASP A 83 -2.31 -2.27 -4.75
N ILE A 84 -3.48 -2.07 -4.17
CA ILE A 84 -4.45 -1.08 -4.65
C ILE A 84 -5.12 -0.43 -3.43
N ALA A 85 -5.33 0.86 -3.49
CA ALA A 85 -6.08 1.58 -2.47
C ALA A 85 -7.07 2.54 -3.11
N GLY A 86 -8.17 2.79 -2.41
CA GLY A 86 -9.20 3.70 -2.86
C GLY A 86 -9.64 4.66 -1.77
N TRP A 87 -9.80 5.90 -2.15
CA TRP A 87 -10.35 6.95 -1.29
C TRP A 87 -11.62 7.50 -1.90
N ARG A 88 -12.63 7.75 -1.09
CA ARG A 88 -13.79 8.52 -1.55
C ARG A 88 -13.34 9.95 -1.85
N ARG A 89 -13.76 10.51 -2.98
CA ARG A 89 -13.36 11.86 -3.39
C ARG A 89 -13.81 12.92 -2.37
N GLU A 90 -14.89 12.69 -1.67
CA GLU A 90 -15.36 13.60 -0.62
C GLU A 90 -14.37 13.70 0.54
N ARG A 91 -13.60 12.63 0.83
CA ARG A 91 -12.58 12.64 1.86
C ARG A 91 -11.22 13.13 1.35
N MET A 92 -10.92 12.92 0.08
CA MET A 92 -9.66 13.36 -0.53
C MET A 92 -9.98 14.06 -1.85
N PRO A 93 -10.48 15.30 -1.79
CA PRO A 93 -10.87 16.03 -3.01
C PRO A 93 -9.69 16.42 -3.90
N ALA A 94 -8.47 16.45 -3.33
CA ALA A 94 -7.25 16.72 -4.07
C ALA A 94 -6.15 15.79 -3.59
N LEU A 95 -5.26 15.39 -4.52
CA LEU A 95 -4.10 14.57 -4.17
C LEU A 95 -3.12 15.38 -3.32
N PRO A 96 -2.46 14.74 -2.32
CA PRO A 96 -1.40 15.42 -1.58
C PRO A 96 -0.24 15.74 -2.51
N LYS A 97 0.48 16.81 -2.20
CA LYS A 97 1.65 17.22 -2.97
C LYS A 97 2.93 16.53 -2.52
N SER A 98 2.89 15.87 -1.36
CA SER A 98 4.00 15.09 -0.85
C SER A 98 4.09 13.75 -1.56
N SER A 99 5.18 13.00 -1.32
CA SER A 99 5.40 11.69 -1.93
C SER A 99 4.62 10.56 -1.25
N ALA A 100 3.86 10.87 -0.20
CA ALA A 100 3.16 9.86 0.57
C ALA A 100 1.76 10.34 0.96
N PHE A 101 0.89 9.37 1.27
CA PHE A 101 -0.47 9.63 1.72
C PHE A 101 -0.54 9.42 3.24
N GLU A 102 -1.05 10.41 3.96
CA GLU A 102 -1.24 10.33 5.41
C GLU A 102 -2.69 10.07 5.79
N LEU A 103 -3.61 10.19 4.84
CA LEU A 103 -5.03 9.89 5.03
C LEU A 103 -5.26 8.42 4.74
N ALA A 104 -5.82 7.70 5.71
CA ALA A 104 -6.14 6.28 5.52
C ALA A 104 -7.15 6.10 4.39
N PRO A 105 -6.93 5.12 3.50
CA PRO A 105 -7.89 4.85 2.44
C PRO A 105 -9.20 4.27 2.99
N ASP A 106 -10.26 4.41 2.22
CA ASP A 106 -11.56 3.81 2.55
C ASP A 106 -11.59 2.34 2.16
N TRP A 107 -10.74 1.93 1.24
CA TRP A 107 -10.69 0.57 0.72
C TRP A 107 -9.28 0.21 0.29
N VAL A 108 -8.86 -1.01 0.57
CA VAL A 108 -7.57 -1.55 0.10
C VAL A 108 -7.76 -2.96 -0.46
N CYS A 109 -6.88 -3.32 -1.36
CA CYS A 109 -6.81 -4.67 -1.89
C CYS A 109 -5.36 -5.15 -1.92
N GLU A 110 -5.14 -6.35 -1.45
CA GLU A 110 -3.85 -7.03 -1.51
C GLU A 110 -3.99 -8.27 -2.39
N VAL A 111 -3.11 -8.38 -3.39
CA VAL A 111 -3.01 -9.58 -4.21
C VAL A 111 -2.01 -10.50 -3.50
N LEU A 112 -2.52 -11.55 -2.89
CA LEU A 112 -1.68 -12.43 -2.07
C LEU A 112 -0.74 -13.26 -2.92
N SER A 113 0.48 -13.47 -2.39
CA SER A 113 1.47 -14.37 -2.95
C SER A 113 1.97 -15.28 -1.83
N PRO A 114 2.60 -16.44 -2.14
CA PRO A 114 3.13 -17.32 -1.10
C PRO A 114 4.11 -16.64 -0.16
N SER A 115 4.88 -15.66 -0.66
CA SER A 115 5.91 -14.98 0.13
C SER A 115 5.37 -13.87 1.03
N THR A 116 4.16 -13.34 0.76
CA THR A 116 3.64 -12.17 1.48
C THR A 116 2.31 -12.40 2.17
N ALA A 117 1.62 -13.52 1.89
CA ALA A 117 0.28 -13.77 2.41
C ALA A 117 0.18 -13.67 3.94
N SER A 118 1.17 -14.18 4.67
CA SER A 118 1.18 -14.14 6.13
C SER A 118 1.22 -12.69 6.64
N ILE A 119 2.11 -11.87 6.09
CA ILE A 119 2.24 -10.46 6.48
C ILE A 119 0.97 -9.69 6.12
N ASP A 120 0.43 -9.90 4.91
CA ASP A 120 -0.78 -9.20 4.47
C ASP A 120 -1.97 -9.51 5.36
N ARG A 121 -2.13 -10.77 5.78
CA ARG A 121 -3.26 -11.20 6.61
C ARG A 121 -3.10 -10.85 8.08
N THR A 122 -1.89 -10.97 8.63
CA THR A 122 -1.68 -10.86 10.07
C THR A 122 -1.24 -9.48 10.53
N GLU A 123 -0.56 -8.71 9.69
CA GLU A 123 0.00 -7.42 10.07
C GLU A 123 -0.59 -6.24 9.32
N LYS A 124 -0.79 -6.35 8.00
CA LYS A 124 -1.28 -5.22 7.20
C LYS A 124 -2.80 -5.05 7.28
N LEU A 125 -3.58 -6.14 7.13
CA LEU A 125 -5.03 -6.03 7.12
C LEU A 125 -5.63 -5.50 8.42
N PRO A 126 -5.07 -5.80 9.62
CA PRO A 126 -5.58 -5.20 10.85
C PRO A 126 -5.33 -3.70 11.00
N ILE A 127 -4.43 -3.13 10.22
CA ILE A 127 -4.11 -1.71 10.27
C ILE A 127 -5.16 -0.91 9.50
#